data_0f40410c761a125be992b5a2969a03a6
#
_entry.id   0f40410c761a125be992b5a2969a03a6
#
_cell.length_a   1.000
_cell.length_b   1.000
_cell.length_c   1.000
_cell.angle_alpha   90.00
_cell.angle_beta   90.00
_cell.angle_gamma   90.00
#
_symmetry.space_group_name_H-M   'P 1'
#
loop_
_entity.id
_entity.type
_entity.pdbx_description
1 polymer ?
#
loop_
_entity_poly.entity_id
_entity_poly.type
_entity_poly.pdbx_seq_one_letter_code
_entity_poly.pdbx_strand_id
1 'polypeptide(L)'
;MTGIIVVFTNKDNATNIRNLLARGGMDVIGVCSTGAQAMHYADTVDNGIVVCGYRMKDMMYTQLREYLPDSFEMLLIASQDKWSSGDVEGIVGLSTPIKVYDLMNTMNMMLQSMDRKRKKRKKESKNRDPKQ
;
A
#
# COMPACT_ATOMS: atom_id res chain seq x y z
N MET A 1 13.43 -3.86 3.62
CA MET A 1 12.41 -3.68 4.64
C MET A 1 11.14 -3.12 4.03
N THR A 2 10.01 -3.71 4.32
CA THR A 2 8.73 -3.29 3.77
C THR A 2 8.08 -2.25 4.68
N GLY A 3 7.79 -1.07 4.15
CA GLY A 3 7.16 -0.01 4.91
C GLY A 3 5.68 0.12 4.59
N ILE A 4 4.88 0.48 5.58
CA ILE A 4 3.45 0.72 5.37
C ILE A 4 3.19 2.20 5.60
N ILE A 5 2.50 2.82 4.63
CA ILE A 5 2.20 4.24 4.66
C ILE A 5 0.68 4.39 4.63
N VAL A 6 0.15 5.17 5.56
CA VAL A 6 -1.30 5.41 5.68
C VAL A 6 -1.61 6.83 5.22
N VAL A 7 -2.48 6.97 4.22
CA VAL A 7 -2.80 8.27 3.60
C VAL A 7 -4.30 8.46 3.52
N PHE A 8 -4.83 9.34 4.35
CA PHE A 8 -6.26 9.68 4.34
C PHE A 8 -6.43 11.17 4.57
N THR A 9 -7.40 11.75 3.88
CA THR A 9 -7.74 13.16 4.08
C THR A 9 -8.25 13.40 5.50
N ASN A 10 -9.07 12.48 6.00
CA ASN A 10 -9.60 12.57 7.35
C ASN A 10 -8.59 12.03 8.35
N LYS A 11 -8.13 12.88 9.24
CA LYS A 11 -7.11 12.53 10.22
C LYS A 11 -7.54 11.38 11.15
N ASP A 12 -8.81 11.38 11.54
CA ASP A 12 -9.31 10.33 12.43
C ASP A 12 -9.32 8.97 11.74
N ASN A 13 -9.67 8.93 10.46
CA ASN A 13 -9.62 7.71 9.67
C ASN A 13 -8.18 7.21 9.56
N ALA A 14 -7.26 8.12 9.28
CA ALA A 14 -5.84 7.76 9.16
C ALA A 14 -5.31 7.16 10.46
N THR A 15 -5.60 7.82 11.58
CA THR A 15 -5.16 7.36 12.89
C THR A 15 -5.76 6.01 13.25
N ASN A 16 -7.04 5.83 12.95
CA ASN A 16 -7.73 4.59 13.26
C ASN A 16 -7.14 3.41 12.47
N ILE A 17 -6.91 3.59 11.20
CA ILE A 17 -6.30 2.56 10.34
C ILE A 17 -4.88 2.26 10.84
N ARG A 18 -4.11 3.29 11.11
CA ARG A 18 -2.74 3.12 11.62
C ARG A 18 -2.73 2.30 12.92
N ASN A 19 -3.65 2.58 13.83
CA ASN A 19 -3.71 1.86 15.10
C ASN A 19 -4.07 0.39 14.90
N LEU A 20 -4.99 0.09 13.99
CA LEU A 20 -5.36 -1.28 13.68
C LEU A 20 -4.17 -2.05 13.11
N LEU A 21 -3.43 -1.44 12.19
CA LEU A 21 -2.27 -2.07 11.58
C LEU A 21 -1.15 -2.29 12.60
N ALA A 22 -0.92 -1.31 13.46
CA ALA A 22 0.10 -1.41 14.50
C ALA A 22 -0.21 -2.53 15.49
N ARG A 23 -1.48 -2.69 15.85
CA ARG A 23 -1.91 -3.79 16.74
C ARG A 23 -1.67 -5.14 16.11
N GLY A 24 -1.72 -5.22 14.79
CA GLY A 24 -1.42 -6.44 14.07
C GLY A 24 0.06 -6.70 13.87
N GLY A 25 0.92 -5.89 14.46
CA GLY A 25 2.36 -6.05 14.36
C GLY A 25 2.98 -5.51 13.09
N MET A 26 2.25 -4.69 12.35
CA MET A 26 2.75 -4.12 11.11
C MET A 26 3.50 -2.82 11.33
N ASP A 27 4.53 -2.60 10.53
CA ASP A 27 5.42 -1.47 10.67
C ASP A 27 4.93 -0.28 9.84
N VAL A 28 4.16 0.61 10.46
CA VAL A 28 3.63 1.81 9.81
C VAL A 28 4.68 2.91 9.93
N ILE A 29 5.29 3.26 8.82
CA ILE A 29 6.39 4.23 8.81
C ILE A 29 5.92 5.66 8.62
N GLY A 30 4.67 5.86 8.18
CA GLY A 30 4.16 7.21 7.99
C GLY A 30 2.64 7.26 7.97
N VAL A 31 2.10 8.36 8.48
CA VAL A 31 0.68 8.67 8.44
C VAL A 31 0.56 10.10 7.94
N CYS A 32 -0.17 10.29 6.85
CA CYS A 32 -0.23 11.60 6.21
C CYS A 32 -1.57 11.81 5.51
N SER A 33 -1.76 13.00 4.94
CA SER A 33 -3.01 13.37 4.28
C SER A 33 -2.82 13.76 2.82
N THR A 34 -1.59 13.78 2.34
CA THR A 34 -1.29 14.15 0.95
C THR A 34 -0.48 13.06 0.26
N GLY A 35 -0.64 12.99 -1.06
CA GLY A 35 0.18 12.09 -1.86
C GLY A 35 1.65 12.47 -1.85
N ALA A 36 1.95 13.78 -1.81
CA ALA A 36 3.32 14.25 -1.75
C ALA A 36 4.04 13.74 -0.49
N GLN A 37 3.35 13.78 0.65
CA GLN A 37 3.91 13.25 1.88
C GLN A 37 4.12 11.74 1.79
N ALA A 38 3.16 11.04 1.18
CA ALA A 38 3.28 9.59 0.98
C ALA A 38 4.51 9.25 0.15
N MET A 39 4.75 9.99 -0.92
CA MET A 39 5.92 9.80 -1.76
C MET A 39 7.23 10.02 -1.01
N HIS A 40 7.23 11.01 -0.13
CA HIS A 40 8.40 11.27 0.71
C HIS A 40 8.73 10.07 1.59
N TYR A 41 7.71 9.48 2.21
CA TYR A 41 7.93 8.26 3.00
C TYR A 41 8.36 7.09 2.13
N ALA A 42 7.77 6.97 0.93
CA ALA A 42 8.11 5.88 0.03
C ALA A 42 9.57 5.89 -0.36
N ASP A 43 10.17 7.07 -0.45
CA ASP A 43 11.59 7.20 -0.80
C ASP A 43 12.53 6.66 0.28
N THR A 44 12.04 6.42 1.48
CA THR A 44 12.87 5.96 2.59
C THR A 44 12.99 4.44 2.68
N VAL A 45 12.21 3.70 1.90
CA VAL A 45 12.22 2.23 1.91
C VAL A 45 12.23 1.69 0.49
N ASP A 46 12.63 0.44 0.34
CA ASP A 46 12.75 -0.20 -0.97
C ASP A 46 11.40 -0.64 -1.54
N ASN A 47 10.49 -1.04 -0.69
CA ASN A 47 9.17 -1.47 -1.09
C ASN A 47 8.17 -1.23 0.03
N GLY A 48 6.91 -1.33 -0.27
CA GLY A 48 5.91 -1.09 0.74
C GLY A 48 4.49 -1.19 0.24
N ILE A 49 3.58 -0.89 1.16
CA ILE A 49 2.15 -0.84 0.89
C ILE A 49 1.64 0.53 1.31
N VAL A 50 0.94 1.19 0.39
CA VAL A 50 0.24 2.44 0.68
C VAL A 50 -1.23 2.11 0.92
N VAL A 51 -1.72 2.41 2.12
CA VAL A 51 -3.13 2.22 2.49
C VAL A 51 -3.78 3.60 2.44
N CYS A 52 -4.71 3.79 1.53
CA CYS A 52 -5.24 5.12 1.28
C CYS A 52 -6.74 5.13 1.03
N GLY A 53 -7.32 6.32 1.10
CA GLY A 53 -8.69 6.56 0.70
C GLY A 53 -8.77 6.90 -0.78
N TYR A 54 -9.99 7.14 -1.24
CA TYR A 54 -10.27 7.46 -2.63
C TYR A 54 -9.57 8.75 -3.08
N ARG A 55 -9.48 9.72 -2.20
CA ARG A 55 -8.93 11.02 -2.54
C ARG A 55 -8.07 11.56 -1.39
N MET A 56 -6.91 12.10 -1.75
CA MET A 56 -6.07 12.84 -0.81
C MET A 56 -6.31 14.34 -1.01
N LYS A 57 -5.65 15.17 -0.22
CA LYS A 57 -5.81 16.63 -0.35
C LYS A 57 -5.30 17.16 -1.68
N ASP A 58 -4.27 16.52 -2.23
CA ASP A 58 -3.57 17.00 -3.42
C ASP A 58 -3.75 16.13 -4.65
N MET A 59 -4.33 14.94 -4.53
CA MET A 59 -4.49 14.05 -5.67
C MET A 59 -5.47 12.92 -5.36
N MET A 60 -5.82 12.15 -6.40
CA MET A 60 -6.63 10.95 -6.27
C MET A 60 -5.75 9.72 -6.16
N TYR A 61 -6.32 8.61 -5.68
CA TYR A 61 -5.57 7.36 -5.50
C TYR A 61 -4.93 6.86 -6.81
N THR A 62 -5.58 7.07 -7.94
CA THR A 62 -5.05 6.66 -9.23
C THR A 62 -3.79 7.43 -9.59
N GLN A 63 -3.75 8.71 -9.27
CA GLN A 63 -2.57 9.54 -9.50
C GLN A 63 -1.42 9.12 -8.59
N LEU A 64 -1.72 8.84 -7.34
CA LEU A 64 -0.70 8.35 -6.42
C LEU A 64 -0.11 7.03 -6.91
N ARG A 65 -0.97 6.12 -7.42
CA ARG A 65 -0.49 4.85 -7.97
C ARG A 65 0.53 5.08 -9.08
N GLU A 66 0.26 6.04 -9.94
CA GLU A 66 1.18 6.34 -11.04
C GLU A 66 2.53 6.86 -10.57
N TYR A 67 2.54 7.63 -9.49
CA TYR A 67 3.78 8.18 -8.93
C TYR A 67 4.59 7.17 -8.14
N LEU A 68 3.95 6.14 -7.59
CA LEU A 68 4.65 5.15 -6.78
C LEU A 68 5.45 4.18 -7.64
N PRO A 69 6.62 3.75 -7.17
CA PRO A 69 7.39 2.72 -7.88
C PRO A 69 6.61 1.39 -7.93
N ASP A 70 7.00 0.54 -8.87
CA ASP A 70 6.39 -0.79 -9.02
C ASP A 70 6.63 -1.68 -7.80
N SER A 71 7.60 -1.34 -6.98
CA SER A 71 7.87 -2.07 -5.74
C SER A 71 6.84 -1.80 -4.64
N PHE A 72 5.89 -0.89 -4.89
CA PHE A 72 4.83 -0.57 -3.95
C PHE A 72 3.51 -1.13 -4.42
N GLU A 73 2.73 -1.64 -3.46
CA GLU A 73 1.34 -2.03 -3.68
C GLU A 73 0.44 -0.99 -3.03
N MET A 74 -0.80 -0.91 -3.49
CA MET A 74 -1.78 0.04 -2.93
C MET A 74 -3.01 -0.70 -2.45
N LEU A 75 -3.43 -0.40 -1.22
CA LEU A 75 -4.70 -0.86 -0.68
C LEU A 75 -5.64 0.34 -0.59
N LEU A 76 -6.69 0.32 -1.41
CA LEU A 76 -7.70 1.37 -1.42
C LEU A 76 -8.83 1.01 -0.48
N ILE A 77 -9.16 1.90 0.44
CA ILE A 77 -10.30 1.75 1.33
C ILE A 77 -11.31 2.86 1.03
N ALA A 78 -12.42 2.49 0.44
CA ALA A 78 -13.44 3.44 0.02
C ALA A 78 -14.78 2.73 -0.12
N SER A 79 -15.87 3.52 -0.23
CA SER A 79 -17.17 2.93 -0.49
C SER A 79 -17.17 2.29 -1.88
N GLN A 80 -17.94 1.23 -2.04
CA GLN A 80 -17.90 0.42 -3.25
C GLN A 80 -18.31 1.19 -4.51
N ASP A 81 -19.11 2.23 -4.35
CA ASP A 81 -19.51 3.06 -5.48
C ASP A 81 -18.38 3.98 -5.98
N LYS A 82 -17.30 4.09 -5.25
CA LYS A 82 -16.17 4.93 -5.61
C LYS A 82 -15.10 4.20 -6.43
N TRP A 83 -15.13 2.88 -6.47
CA TRP A 83 -14.13 2.11 -7.19
C TRP A 83 -14.73 0.80 -7.71
N SER A 84 -14.11 0.26 -8.75
CA SER A 84 -14.48 -1.04 -9.30
C SER A 84 -13.30 -1.98 -9.22
N SER A 85 -13.57 -3.21 -8.84
CA SER A 85 -12.54 -4.24 -8.73
C SER A 85 -11.88 -4.48 -10.10
N GLY A 86 -10.57 -4.46 -10.14
CA GLY A 86 -9.82 -4.76 -11.34
C GLY A 86 -9.59 -3.61 -12.29
N ASP A 87 -10.03 -2.41 -11.93
CA ASP A 87 -9.88 -1.25 -12.81
C ASP A 87 -8.43 -0.80 -12.97
N VAL A 88 -7.62 -0.93 -11.93
CA VAL A 88 -6.23 -0.49 -11.97
C VAL A 88 -5.34 -1.58 -11.42
N GLU A 89 -4.37 -1.98 -12.22
CA GLU A 89 -3.39 -2.98 -11.81
C GLU A 89 -2.55 -2.47 -10.64
N GLY A 90 -2.28 -3.34 -9.69
CA GLY A 90 -1.49 -2.99 -8.52
C GLY A 90 -2.30 -2.35 -7.40
N ILE A 91 -3.61 -2.32 -7.51
CA ILE A 91 -4.49 -1.78 -6.48
C ILE A 91 -5.45 -2.86 -6.00
N VAL A 92 -5.47 -3.07 -4.69
CA VAL A 92 -6.43 -3.95 -4.03
C VAL A 92 -7.44 -3.06 -3.30
N GLY A 93 -8.71 -3.39 -3.39
CA GLY A 93 -9.75 -2.57 -2.77
C GLY A 93 -10.48 -3.26 -1.65
N LEU A 94 -10.82 -2.50 -0.62
CA LEU A 94 -11.71 -2.92 0.46
C LEU A 94 -12.82 -1.89 0.61
N SER A 95 -14.05 -2.38 0.73
CA SER A 95 -15.21 -1.50 0.87
C SER A 95 -15.44 -1.09 2.32
N THR A 96 -15.88 0.14 2.53
CA THR A 96 -16.31 0.59 3.86
C THR A 96 -17.74 0.12 4.11
N PRO A 97 -18.12 -0.14 5.37
CA PRO A 97 -17.31 -0.04 6.59
C PRO A 97 -16.26 -1.16 6.68
N ILE A 98 -15.09 -0.82 7.18
CA ILE A 98 -13.98 -1.75 7.26
C ILE A 98 -14.15 -2.70 8.45
N LYS A 99 -13.95 -3.99 8.21
CA LYS A 99 -13.87 -5.00 9.24
C LYS A 99 -12.40 -5.29 9.52
N VAL A 100 -12.05 -5.34 10.78
CA VAL A 100 -10.65 -5.57 11.20
C VAL A 100 -10.09 -6.85 10.58
N TYR A 101 -10.89 -7.92 10.60
CA TYR A 101 -10.48 -9.20 10.03
C TYR A 101 -10.13 -9.06 8.54
N ASP A 102 -10.99 -8.39 7.79
CA ASP A 102 -10.77 -8.23 6.35
C ASP A 102 -9.52 -7.40 6.07
N LEU A 103 -9.33 -6.32 6.84
CA LEU A 103 -8.15 -5.48 6.70
C LEU A 103 -6.88 -6.28 6.96
N MET A 104 -6.82 -6.99 8.08
CA MET A 104 -5.63 -7.73 8.46
C MET A 104 -5.34 -8.87 7.50
N ASN A 105 -6.38 -9.59 7.08
CA ASN A 105 -6.22 -10.69 6.14
C ASN A 105 -5.69 -10.19 4.79
N THR A 106 -6.25 -9.10 4.29
CA THR A 106 -5.83 -8.52 3.02
C THR A 106 -4.38 -8.03 3.10
N MET A 107 -4.02 -7.34 4.18
CA MET A 107 -2.66 -6.85 4.36
C MET A 107 -1.66 -8.01 4.41
N ASN A 108 -1.98 -9.07 5.14
CA ASN A 108 -1.11 -10.24 5.21
C ASN A 108 -0.92 -10.90 3.84
N MET A 109 -1.99 -10.99 3.06
CA MET A 109 -1.89 -11.53 1.71
C MET A 109 -1.01 -10.67 0.82
N MET A 110 -1.14 -9.36 0.91
CA MET A 110 -0.32 -8.44 0.13
C MET A 110 1.15 -8.53 0.52
N LEU A 111 1.43 -8.59 1.81
CA LEU A 111 2.81 -8.72 2.30
C LEU A 111 3.45 -10.03 1.83
N GLN A 112 2.70 -11.12 1.87
CA GLN A 112 3.20 -12.41 1.37
C GLN A 112 3.46 -12.36 -0.12
N SER A 113 2.57 -11.74 -0.88
CA SER A 113 2.73 -11.61 -2.32
C SER A 113 3.98 -10.80 -2.66
N MET A 114 4.23 -9.73 -1.94
CA MET A 114 5.41 -8.90 -2.14
C MET A 114 6.70 -9.65 -1.82
N ASP A 115 6.69 -10.42 -0.75
CA ASP A 115 7.84 -11.23 -0.36
C ASP A 115 8.17 -12.26 -1.44
N ARG A 116 7.17 -12.93 -2.01
CA ARG A 116 7.37 -13.87 -3.11
C ARG A 116 7.97 -13.18 -4.34
N LYS A 117 7.46 -12.03 -4.70
CA LYS A 117 7.97 -11.26 -5.84
C LYS A 117 9.43 -10.87 -5.63
N ARG A 118 9.77 -10.45 -4.42
CA ARG A 118 11.14 -10.08 -4.09
C ARG A 118 12.08 -11.27 -4.20
N LYS A 119 11.68 -12.41 -3.69
CA LYS A 119 12.47 -13.65 -3.78
C LYS A 119 12.65 -14.08 -5.22
N LYS A 120 11.61 -13.99 -6.03
CA LYS A 120 11.66 -14.33 -7.44
C LYS A 120 12.64 -13.42 -8.18
N ARG A 121 12.62 -12.13 -7.93
CA ARG A 121 13.54 -11.18 -8.56
C ARG A 121 14.99 -11.49 -8.21
N LYS A 122 15.26 -11.82 -6.97
CA LYS A 122 16.61 -12.23 -6.54
C LYS A 122 17.07 -13.48 -7.28
N LYS A 123 16.19 -14.45 -7.42
CA LYS A 123 16.48 -15.69 -8.10
C LYS A 123 16.79 -15.44 -9.58
N GLU A 124 15.98 -14.64 -10.24
CA GLU A 124 16.18 -14.28 -11.64
C GLU A 124 17.49 -13.54 -11.84
N SER A 125 17.82 -12.64 -10.92
CA SER A 125 19.07 -11.91 -10.98
C SER A 125 20.28 -12.84 -10.91
N LYS A 126 20.23 -13.84 -10.07
CA LYS A 126 21.28 -14.84 -9.98
C LYS A 126 21.39 -15.67 -11.26
N ASN A 127 20.24 -16.03 -11.82
CA ASN A 127 20.22 -16.82 -13.05
C ASN A 127 20.74 -16.05 -14.25
N ARG A 128 20.78 -14.75 -14.15
CA ARG A 128 21.31 -13.89 -15.19
C ARG A 128 22.77 -13.57 -14.98
N ASP A 129 23.42 -14.31 -14.14
CA ASP A 129 24.82 -14.08 -13.89
C ASP A 129 25.57 -14.06 -15.23
N PRO A 130 26.35 -13.03 -15.44
CA PRO A 130 27.00 -12.80 -16.73
C PRO A 130 28.21 -13.67 -16.96
N LYS A 131 28.33 -14.72 -16.30
CA LYS A 131 29.41 -15.61 -16.65
C LYS A 131 29.27 -16.14 -18.08
N GLN A 132 28.11 -15.88 -18.61
CA GLN A 132 27.99 -16.11 -20.03
C GLN A 132 28.71 -15.04 -20.79
#